data_10e353368c2b5a405e524f81158cc534
#
_entry.id   10e353368c2b5a405e524f81158cc534
#
_cell.length_a   1.000
_cell.length_b   1.000
_cell.length_c   1.000
_cell.angle_alpha   90.00
_cell.angle_beta   90.00
_cell.angle_gamma   90.00
#
_symmetry.space_group_name_H-M   'P 1'
#
loop_
_entity.id
_entity.type
_entity.pdbx_description
1 polymer ?
#
loop_
_entity_poly.entity_id
_entity_poly.type
_entity_poly.pdbx_seq_one_letter_code
_entity_poly.pdbx_strand_id
1 'polypeptide(L)'
;MKASIWLGNDKFEIRDVPIPEIMDDQVLVKVKKVGLCGTDVHITQGLFPSTPPKILGHEFSGEIVEVGKNVDNQYIGKRVACNTTSNCGNCHNCNNWTISRCSNEVKSSGAFAEFSVMPLSSAIEIPENMSYEVAAMTEPASCCLSGTEMIDYKNDSKILIIGSGIMGILCLKFVKQKNIGYVVVSEPNPLRRKMALEMGADFVIDPRGENFQEDLEKLRGEYGFDVFIEAVGNPNLLAEGISHLGPRGQALMIGVHPEMSNLAYDLYDLHYKEIRLFGAFGRGDSFSSVPKIIESFGLEKLVTRTFNLDEINKAIDLTAEGNGMKYMISP
;
A
#
# COMPACT_ATOMS: atom_id res chain seq x y z
N MET A 1 -14.77 -8.65 -23.12
CA MET A 1 -14.31 -7.50 -22.33
C MET A 1 -12.93 -7.05 -22.77
N LYS A 2 -12.64 -5.77 -22.67
CA LYS A 2 -11.28 -5.26 -22.86
C LYS A 2 -10.44 -5.57 -21.63
N ALA A 3 -9.21 -6.02 -21.85
CA ALA A 3 -8.23 -6.28 -20.80
C ALA A 3 -6.83 -5.90 -21.27
N SER A 4 -6.01 -5.42 -20.36
CA SER A 4 -4.59 -5.21 -20.56
C SER A 4 -3.81 -6.45 -20.09
N ILE A 5 -3.20 -7.13 -21.05
CA ILE A 5 -2.45 -8.36 -20.78
C ILE A 5 -0.96 -8.04 -20.77
N TRP A 6 -0.32 -8.28 -19.63
CA TRP A 6 1.13 -8.26 -19.53
C TRP A 6 1.71 -9.49 -20.20
N LEU A 7 2.59 -9.27 -21.18
CA LEU A 7 3.22 -10.33 -22.00
C LEU A 7 4.63 -10.71 -21.55
N GLY A 8 5.13 -10.10 -20.51
CA GLY A 8 6.50 -10.18 -20.04
C GLY A 8 7.26 -8.89 -20.30
N ASN A 9 8.33 -8.65 -19.52
CA ASN A 9 9.07 -7.40 -19.49
C ASN A 9 8.14 -6.21 -19.28
N ASP A 10 8.31 -5.10 -20.00
CA ASP A 10 7.54 -3.86 -19.94
C ASP A 10 6.33 -3.79 -20.88
N LYS A 11 5.93 -4.93 -21.48
CA LYS A 11 4.93 -4.95 -22.55
C LYS A 11 3.55 -5.36 -22.09
N PHE A 12 2.60 -4.45 -22.27
CA PHE A 12 1.17 -4.68 -22.14
C PHE A 12 0.48 -4.54 -23.50
N GLU A 13 -0.45 -5.43 -23.79
CA GLU A 13 -1.33 -5.35 -24.96
C GLU A 13 -2.79 -5.33 -24.52
N ILE A 14 -3.55 -4.43 -25.17
CA ILE A 14 -5.00 -4.42 -25.01
C ILE A 14 -5.61 -5.48 -25.93
N ARG A 15 -6.40 -6.37 -25.34
CA ARG A 15 -7.09 -7.44 -26.08
C ARG A 15 -8.54 -7.55 -25.66
N ASP A 16 -9.38 -7.95 -26.61
CA ASP A 16 -10.71 -8.42 -26.32
C ASP A 16 -10.63 -9.89 -25.89
N VAL A 17 -11.07 -10.17 -24.66
CA VAL A 17 -11.08 -11.50 -24.07
C VAL A 17 -12.48 -11.82 -23.55
N PRO A 18 -12.84 -13.11 -23.38
CA PRO A 18 -14.09 -13.49 -22.73
C PRO A 18 -14.20 -12.84 -21.33
N ILE A 19 -15.41 -12.52 -20.91
CA ILE A 19 -15.68 -12.19 -19.51
C ILE A 19 -15.43 -13.46 -18.71
N PRO A 20 -14.67 -13.41 -17.58
CA PRO A 20 -14.39 -14.61 -16.80
C PRO A 20 -15.67 -15.20 -16.18
N GLU A 21 -15.79 -16.51 -16.21
CA GLU A 21 -16.88 -17.23 -15.55
C GLU A 21 -16.71 -17.17 -14.03
N ILE A 22 -17.83 -17.01 -13.31
CA ILE A 22 -17.84 -17.02 -11.85
C ILE A 22 -18.11 -18.43 -11.32
N MET A 23 -17.45 -18.77 -10.21
CA MET A 23 -17.75 -19.99 -9.43
C MET A 23 -18.84 -19.69 -8.39
N ASP A 24 -19.30 -20.75 -7.74
CA ASP A 24 -20.45 -20.72 -6.82
C ASP A 24 -20.36 -19.67 -5.71
N ASP A 25 -19.16 -19.42 -5.14
CA ASP A 25 -18.91 -18.49 -4.02
C ASP A 25 -18.25 -17.18 -4.48
N GLN A 26 -18.24 -16.91 -5.79
CA GLN A 26 -17.59 -15.76 -6.37
C GLN A 26 -18.57 -14.66 -6.81
N VAL A 27 -18.02 -13.50 -7.07
CA VAL A 27 -18.71 -12.35 -7.64
C VAL A 27 -17.95 -11.83 -8.85
N LEU A 28 -18.69 -11.32 -9.84
CA LEU A 28 -18.15 -10.56 -10.96
C LEU A 28 -18.25 -9.07 -10.63
N VAL A 29 -17.13 -8.41 -10.63
CA VAL A 29 -17.04 -6.97 -10.38
C VAL A 29 -16.76 -6.24 -11.69
N LYS A 30 -17.63 -5.29 -12.05
CA LYS A 30 -17.35 -4.29 -13.08
C LYS A 30 -16.37 -3.27 -12.50
N VAL A 31 -15.16 -3.31 -12.97
CA VAL A 31 -14.05 -2.46 -12.47
C VAL A 31 -14.31 -1.00 -12.84
N LYS A 32 -14.12 -0.11 -11.88
CA LYS A 32 -14.27 1.34 -12.08
C LYS A 32 -12.94 2.07 -11.98
N LYS A 33 -12.11 1.72 -11.00
CA LYS A 33 -10.78 2.31 -10.79
C LYS A 33 -9.79 1.27 -10.31
N VAL A 34 -8.58 1.33 -10.85
CA VAL A 34 -7.45 0.50 -10.44
C VAL A 34 -6.27 1.41 -10.13
N GLY A 35 -5.72 1.30 -8.92
CA GLY A 35 -4.49 1.96 -8.54
C GLY A 35 -3.27 1.26 -9.16
N LEU A 36 -2.32 2.02 -9.67
CA LEU A 36 -1.01 1.50 -10.03
C LEU A 36 -0.13 1.41 -8.80
N CYS A 37 0.52 0.28 -8.61
CA CYS A 37 1.41 -0.04 -7.50
C CYS A 37 2.86 -0.16 -7.96
N GLY A 38 3.82 0.12 -7.06
CA GLY A 38 5.23 -0.20 -7.30
C GLY A 38 5.46 -1.69 -7.60
N THR A 39 4.62 -2.58 -7.08
CA THR A 39 4.65 -4.02 -7.39
C THR A 39 4.39 -4.29 -8.87
N ASP A 40 3.47 -3.56 -9.51
CA ASP A 40 3.22 -3.72 -10.96
C ASP A 40 4.46 -3.34 -11.77
N VAL A 41 5.16 -2.25 -11.37
CA VAL A 41 6.45 -1.85 -11.97
C VAL A 41 7.53 -2.89 -11.70
N HIS A 42 7.66 -3.40 -10.48
CA HIS A 42 8.65 -4.42 -10.15
C HIS A 42 8.43 -5.73 -10.93
N ILE A 43 7.18 -6.10 -11.21
CA ILE A 43 6.85 -7.25 -12.07
C ILE A 43 7.36 -7.00 -13.50
N THR A 44 7.12 -5.81 -14.07
CA THR A 44 7.58 -5.49 -15.43
C THR A 44 9.10 -5.46 -15.54
N GLN A 45 9.78 -5.11 -14.47
CA GLN A 45 11.25 -5.08 -14.38
C GLN A 45 11.86 -6.43 -14.02
N GLY A 46 11.06 -7.47 -13.77
CA GLY A 46 11.54 -8.79 -13.34
C GLY A 46 12.06 -8.86 -11.91
N LEU A 47 11.75 -7.82 -11.09
CA LEU A 47 12.15 -7.72 -9.69
C LEU A 47 11.14 -8.37 -8.73
N PHE A 48 9.96 -8.72 -9.21
CA PHE A 48 8.92 -9.42 -8.44
C PHE A 48 8.39 -10.60 -9.25
N PRO A 49 8.27 -11.81 -8.65
CA PRO A 49 7.91 -13.02 -9.38
C PRO A 49 6.48 -12.95 -9.95
N SER A 50 6.36 -13.12 -11.25
CA SER A 50 5.08 -13.29 -11.94
C SER A 50 5.31 -14.01 -13.26
N THR A 51 4.31 -14.75 -13.74
CA THR A 51 4.41 -15.53 -14.99
C THR A 51 3.47 -14.93 -16.04
N PRO A 52 4.00 -14.43 -17.17
CA PRO A 52 3.19 -13.98 -18.29
C PRO A 52 2.63 -15.18 -19.11
N PRO A 53 1.54 -15.02 -19.93
CA PRO A 53 0.73 -13.81 -19.99
C PRO A 53 -0.22 -13.68 -18.81
N LYS A 54 -0.46 -12.44 -18.34
CA LYS A 54 -1.31 -12.20 -17.16
C LYS A 54 -1.95 -10.81 -17.19
N ILE A 55 -3.18 -10.72 -16.70
CA ILE A 55 -3.80 -9.43 -16.35
C ILE A 55 -3.31 -9.07 -14.95
N LEU A 56 -2.65 -7.92 -14.81
CA LEU A 56 -2.17 -7.38 -13.52
C LEU A 56 -3.21 -6.43 -12.90
N GLY A 57 -2.79 -5.65 -11.88
CA GLY A 57 -3.64 -4.73 -11.13
C GLY A 57 -4.31 -5.43 -9.94
N HIS A 58 -4.03 -4.94 -8.73
CA HIS A 58 -4.47 -5.58 -7.47
C HIS A 58 -5.08 -4.59 -6.47
N GLU A 59 -5.03 -3.30 -6.74
CA GLU A 59 -5.61 -2.23 -5.93
C GLU A 59 -6.82 -1.63 -6.66
N PHE A 60 -8.03 -2.14 -6.44
CA PHE A 60 -9.14 -1.70 -7.28
C PHE A 60 -10.48 -1.63 -6.55
N SER A 61 -11.41 -0.97 -7.23
CA SER A 61 -12.78 -0.78 -6.80
C SER A 61 -13.74 -0.92 -7.98
N GLY A 62 -14.97 -1.26 -7.67
CA GLY A 62 -15.97 -1.44 -8.70
C GLY A 62 -17.38 -1.69 -8.15
N GLU A 63 -18.19 -2.29 -8.97
CA GLU A 63 -19.58 -2.63 -8.69
C GLU A 63 -19.83 -4.11 -8.97
N ILE A 64 -20.43 -4.84 -8.05
CA ILE A 64 -20.82 -6.23 -8.26
C ILE A 64 -21.96 -6.27 -9.27
N VAL A 65 -21.76 -6.98 -10.37
CA VAL A 65 -22.75 -7.09 -11.47
C VAL A 65 -23.35 -8.49 -11.60
N GLU A 66 -22.67 -9.51 -11.06
CA GLU A 66 -23.13 -10.90 -11.07
C GLU A 66 -22.61 -11.64 -9.84
N VAL A 67 -23.35 -12.62 -9.35
CA VAL A 67 -23.01 -13.41 -8.16
C VAL A 67 -23.16 -14.90 -8.45
N GLY A 68 -22.28 -15.71 -7.85
CA GLY A 68 -22.36 -17.17 -7.90
C GLY A 68 -23.56 -17.71 -7.13
N LYS A 69 -23.92 -18.96 -7.37
CA LYS A 69 -25.17 -19.56 -6.83
C LYS A 69 -25.25 -19.61 -5.30
N ASN A 70 -24.11 -19.59 -4.60
CA ASN A 70 -24.06 -19.58 -3.13
C ASN A 70 -24.01 -18.16 -2.55
N VAL A 71 -23.97 -17.13 -3.38
CA VAL A 71 -23.92 -15.71 -2.97
C VAL A 71 -25.30 -15.09 -3.12
N ASP A 72 -25.75 -14.36 -2.09
CA ASP A 72 -27.05 -13.69 -2.11
C ASP A 72 -27.11 -12.59 -3.18
N ASN A 73 -28.22 -12.54 -3.93
CA ASN A 73 -28.46 -11.53 -4.98
C ASN A 73 -28.50 -10.09 -4.46
N GLN A 74 -28.66 -9.86 -3.13
CA GLN A 74 -28.59 -8.53 -2.52
C GLN A 74 -27.24 -7.82 -2.74
N TYR A 75 -26.18 -8.58 -3.09
CA TYR A 75 -24.87 -8.01 -3.39
C TYR A 75 -24.77 -7.41 -4.80
N ILE A 76 -25.69 -7.73 -5.71
CA ILE A 76 -25.73 -7.10 -7.05
C ILE A 76 -25.99 -5.61 -6.91
N GLY A 77 -25.19 -4.79 -7.59
CA GLY A 77 -25.22 -3.32 -7.53
C GLY A 77 -24.44 -2.72 -6.37
N LYS A 78 -23.88 -3.55 -5.46
CA LYS A 78 -23.05 -3.05 -4.36
C LYS A 78 -21.73 -2.49 -4.88
N ARG A 79 -21.35 -1.31 -4.37
CA ARG A 79 -20.07 -0.67 -4.63
C ARG A 79 -19.03 -1.24 -3.67
N VAL A 80 -17.88 -1.67 -4.22
CA VAL A 80 -16.91 -2.44 -3.44
C VAL A 80 -15.46 -1.96 -3.67
N ALA A 81 -14.66 -2.06 -2.60
CA ALA A 81 -13.21 -2.11 -2.66
C ALA A 81 -12.78 -3.59 -2.71
N CYS A 82 -11.81 -3.90 -3.54
CA CYS A 82 -11.48 -5.26 -3.88
C CYS A 82 -10.01 -5.59 -3.64
N ASN A 83 -9.77 -6.86 -3.33
CA ASN A 83 -8.43 -7.42 -3.22
C ASN A 83 -8.32 -8.65 -4.12
N THR A 84 -7.21 -8.78 -4.84
CA THR A 84 -6.97 -9.93 -5.72
C THR A 84 -6.59 -11.20 -4.98
N THR A 85 -6.38 -11.17 -3.68
CA THR A 85 -6.04 -12.32 -2.86
C THR A 85 -7.09 -12.56 -1.78
N SER A 86 -7.49 -13.80 -1.60
CA SER A 86 -8.37 -14.22 -0.51
C SER A 86 -7.70 -15.27 0.35
N ASN A 87 -8.03 -15.26 1.62
CA ASN A 87 -7.56 -16.27 2.57
C ASN A 87 -8.63 -17.36 2.78
N CYS A 88 -8.20 -18.60 3.00
CA CYS A 88 -9.11 -19.71 3.24
C CYS A 88 -9.70 -19.72 4.67
N GLY A 89 -9.13 -18.97 5.61
CA GLY A 89 -9.59 -18.89 7.01
C GLY A 89 -9.33 -20.12 7.87
N ASN A 90 -8.86 -21.24 7.32
CA ASN A 90 -8.76 -22.53 8.03
C ASN A 90 -7.38 -23.21 7.94
N CYS A 91 -6.42 -22.69 7.20
CA CYS A 91 -5.07 -23.24 7.18
C CYS A 91 -4.25 -22.81 8.41
N HIS A 92 -3.11 -23.46 8.62
CA HIS A 92 -2.22 -23.16 9.76
C HIS A 92 -1.86 -21.68 9.84
N ASN A 93 -1.47 -21.06 8.69
CA ASN A 93 -1.05 -19.67 8.66
C ASN A 93 -2.20 -18.70 8.99
N CYS A 94 -3.41 -18.97 8.48
CA CYS A 94 -4.59 -18.14 8.80
C CYS A 94 -4.94 -18.20 10.29
N ASN A 95 -4.77 -19.37 10.93
CA ASN A 95 -5.20 -19.56 12.32
C ASN A 95 -4.13 -19.14 13.34
N ASN A 96 -2.84 -19.14 12.97
CA ASN A 96 -1.76 -18.97 13.93
C ASN A 96 -0.84 -17.79 13.66
N TRP A 97 -0.81 -17.26 12.42
CA TRP A 97 0.11 -16.21 12.04
C TRP A 97 -0.61 -15.01 11.42
N THR A 98 -0.82 -15.06 10.10
CA THR A 98 -1.46 -13.98 9.36
C THR A 98 -2.14 -14.49 8.10
N ILE A 99 -3.29 -13.92 7.78
CA ILE A 99 -4.03 -14.22 6.54
C ILE A 99 -3.22 -13.89 5.29
N SER A 100 -2.31 -12.93 5.35
CA SER A 100 -1.43 -12.56 4.23
C SER A 100 -0.46 -13.68 3.81
N ARG A 101 -0.35 -14.75 4.58
CA ARG A 101 0.47 -15.94 4.27
C ARG A 101 -0.37 -17.19 4.12
N CYS A 102 -1.62 -17.05 3.70
CA CYS A 102 -2.51 -18.19 3.48
C CYS A 102 -1.87 -19.22 2.55
N SER A 103 -1.86 -20.51 2.99
CA SER A 103 -1.31 -21.60 2.17
C SER A 103 -2.26 -22.06 1.07
N ASN A 104 -3.56 -21.75 1.20
CA ASN A 104 -4.63 -22.12 0.27
C ASN A 104 -5.32 -20.87 -0.28
N GLU A 105 -4.52 -19.91 -0.72
CA GLU A 105 -5.00 -18.66 -1.27
C GLU A 105 -5.83 -18.91 -2.54
N VAL A 106 -7.03 -18.32 -2.57
CA VAL A 106 -7.84 -18.28 -3.79
C VAL A 106 -7.51 -16.99 -4.53
N LYS A 107 -6.87 -17.13 -5.69
CA LYS A 107 -6.48 -15.98 -6.52
C LYS A 107 -7.68 -15.48 -7.31
N SER A 108 -7.80 -14.17 -7.37
CA SER A 108 -8.72 -13.44 -8.23
C SER A 108 -8.07 -13.16 -9.58
N SER A 109 -8.86 -12.80 -10.59
CA SER A 109 -8.30 -12.23 -11.80
C SER A 109 -7.75 -10.82 -11.52
N GLY A 110 -6.74 -10.39 -12.30
CA GLY A 110 -6.25 -9.01 -12.23
C GLY A 110 -7.30 -8.00 -12.68
N ALA A 111 -7.10 -6.74 -12.32
CA ALA A 111 -8.09 -5.68 -12.50
C ALA A 111 -7.75 -4.68 -13.60
N PHE A 112 -6.62 -4.80 -14.32
CA PHE A 112 -6.41 -4.01 -15.55
C PHE A 112 -7.31 -4.55 -16.69
N ALA A 113 -8.63 -4.58 -16.43
CA ALA A 113 -9.68 -5.09 -17.29
C ALA A 113 -11.04 -4.51 -16.90
N GLU A 114 -12.01 -4.54 -17.79
CA GLU A 114 -13.38 -4.06 -17.52
C GLU A 114 -14.10 -4.86 -16.41
N PHE A 115 -13.74 -6.15 -16.24
CA PHE A 115 -14.32 -7.02 -15.23
C PHE A 115 -13.24 -7.86 -14.53
N SER A 116 -13.47 -8.15 -13.25
CA SER A 116 -12.63 -9.02 -12.44
C SER A 116 -13.50 -9.96 -11.60
N VAL A 117 -13.07 -11.21 -11.48
CA VAL A 117 -13.72 -12.26 -10.68
C VAL A 117 -12.96 -12.47 -9.38
N MET A 118 -13.67 -12.60 -8.27
CA MET A 118 -13.10 -12.89 -6.96
C MET A 118 -14.09 -13.54 -6.00
N PRO A 119 -13.62 -14.18 -4.92
CA PRO A 119 -14.49 -14.58 -3.81
C PRO A 119 -15.18 -13.35 -3.20
N LEU A 120 -16.42 -13.49 -2.76
CA LEU A 120 -17.15 -12.42 -2.08
C LEU A 120 -16.37 -11.84 -0.90
N SER A 121 -15.62 -12.67 -0.16
CA SER A 121 -14.80 -12.23 0.98
C SER A 121 -13.69 -11.24 0.62
N SER A 122 -13.36 -11.12 -0.67
CA SER A 122 -12.37 -10.16 -1.19
C SER A 122 -12.99 -8.88 -1.74
N ALA A 123 -14.33 -8.76 -1.75
CA ALA A 123 -15.08 -7.59 -2.20
C ALA A 123 -15.80 -6.96 -1.01
N ILE A 124 -15.31 -5.85 -0.51
CA ILE A 124 -15.85 -5.19 0.69
C ILE A 124 -16.69 -3.99 0.28
N GLU A 125 -17.92 -3.92 0.76
CA GLU A 125 -18.82 -2.80 0.51
C GLU A 125 -18.21 -1.49 1.04
N ILE A 126 -18.25 -0.44 0.22
CA ILE A 126 -17.70 0.87 0.54
C ILE A 126 -18.80 1.85 0.97
N PRO A 127 -18.48 2.88 1.78
CA PRO A 127 -19.42 3.96 2.11
C PRO A 127 -20.05 4.59 0.86
N GLU A 128 -21.31 5.02 0.97
CA GLU A 128 -22.09 5.54 -0.15
C GLU A 128 -21.43 6.75 -0.83
N ASN A 129 -20.81 7.63 -0.05
CA ASN A 129 -20.18 8.86 -0.56
C ASN A 129 -18.69 8.68 -0.94
N MET A 130 -18.11 7.50 -0.73
CA MET A 130 -16.71 7.26 -1.08
C MET A 130 -16.53 7.19 -2.59
N SER A 131 -15.52 7.89 -3.13
CA SER A 131 -15.14 7.76 -4.55
C SER A 131 -14.51 6.40 -4.84
N TYR A 132 -14.61 5.94 -6.09
CA TYR A 132 -13.95 4.69 -6.49
C TYR A 132 -12.42 4.82 -6.44
N GLU A 133 -11.89 6.02 -6.65
CA GLU A 133 -10.47 6.32 -6.52
C GLU A 133 -9.97 6.06 -5.08
N VAL A 134 -10.67 6.57 -4.08
CA VAL A 134 -10.33 6.32 -2.67
C VAL A 134 -10.55 4.86 -2.31
N ALA A 135 -11.65 4.27 -2.78
CA ALA A 135 -11.94 2.86 -2.55
C ALA A 135 -10.84 1.93 -3.11
N ALA A 136 -10.25 2.25 -4.27
CA ALA A 136 -9.13 1.48 -4.82
C ALA A 136 -7.87 1.56 -3.93
N MET A 137 -7.72 2.60 -3.12
CA MET A 137 -6.61 2.72 -2.16
C MET A 137 -6.82 1.90 -0.86
N THR A 138 -7.92 1.18 -0.72
CA THR A 138 -8.17 0.31 0.44
C THR A 138 -7.08 -0.75 0.59
N GLU A 139 -6.59 -1.31 -0.52
CA GLU A 139 -5.56 -2.34 -0.46
C GLU A 139 -4.25 -1.81 0.13
N PRO A 140 -3.57 -0.78 -0.43
CA PRO A 140 -2.34 -0.26 0.17
C PRO A 140 -2.58 0.35 1.56
N ALA A 141 -3.75 0.92 1.83
CA ALA A 141 -4.10 1.42 3.16
C ALA A 141 -4.18 0.29 4.18
N SER A 142 -4.69 -0.88 3.81
CA SER A 142 -4.74 -2.03 4.72
C SER A 142 -3.34 -2.56 5.07
N CYS A 143 -2.40 -2.52 4.13
CA CYS A 143 -1.00 -2.85 4.39
C CYS A 143 -0.38 -1.87 5.40
N CYS A 144 -0.61 -0.56 5.23
CA CYS A 144 -0.11 0.47 6.14
C CYS A 144 -0.76 0.38 7.53
N LEU A 145 -2.07 0.13 7.61
CA LEU A 145 -2.76 -0.07 8.89
C LEU A 145 -2.17 -1.26 9.63
N SER A 146 -2.08 -2.43 8.96
CA SER A 146 -1.51 -3.64 9.54
C SER A 146 -0.08 -3.43 10.07
N GLY A 147 0.76 -2.71 9.32
CA GLY A 147 2.12 -2.39 9.76
C GLY A 147 2.13 -1.43 10.95
N THR A 148 1.38 -0.34 10.88
CA THR A 148 1.36 0.66 11.96
C THR A 148 0.75 0.14 13.25
N GLU A 149 -0.14 -0.86 13.21
CA GLU A 149 -0.70 -1.52 14.39
C GLU A 149 0.30 -2.45 15.11
N MET A 150 1.44 -2.79 14.50
CA MET A 150 2.51 -3.56 15.17
C MET A 150 3.32 -2.71 16.16
N ILE A 151 3.17 -1.38 16.13
CA ILE A 151 3.96 -0.41 16.90
C ILE A 151 3.25 -0.07 18.22
N ASP A 152 4.02 -0.04 19.31
CA ASP A 152 3.58 0.45 20.61
C ASP A 152 3.77 1.97 20.70
N TYR A 153 2.72 2.74 20.52
CA TYR A 153 2.75 4.21 20.63
C TYR A 153 2.57 4.68 22.06
N LYS A 154 3.30 5.75 22.42
CA LYS A 154 3.10 6.52 23.66
C LYS A 154 2.51 7.88 23.32
N ASN A 155 1.91 8.53 24.31
CA ASN A 155 1.22 9.83 24.13
C ASN A 155 2.12 10.97 23.60
N ASP A 156 3.42 10.86 23.77
CA ASP A 156 4.42 11.84 23.38
C ASP A 156 5.40 11.31 22.33
N SER A 157 5.11 10.15 21.72
CA SER A 157 5.99 9.52 20.73
C SER A 157 6.35 10.47 19.61
N LYS A 158 7.65 10.59 19.37
CA LYS A 158 8.24 11.29 18.21
C LYS A 158 8.46 10.29 17.09
N ILE A 159 7.89 10.57 15.93
CA ILE A 159 7.89 9.64 14.80
C ILE A 159 8.64 10.25 13.63
N LEU A 160 9.57 9.49 13.07
CA LEU A 160 10.24 9.78 11.80
C LEU A 160 9.66 8.88 10.70
N ILE A 161 9.22 9.46 9.59
CA ILE A 161 8.85 8.71 8.38
C ILE A 161 9.83 9.10 7.28
N ILE A 162 10.54 8.14 6.68
CA ILE A 162 11.38 8.35 5.50
C ILE A 162 10.62 7.90 4.26
N GLY A 163 10.38 8.86 3.36
CA GLY A 163 9.57 8.72 2.16
C GLY A 163 8.11 9.13 2.37
N SER A 164 7.61 10.04 1.51
CA SER A 164 6.21 10.46 1.48
C SER A 164 5.52 10.14 0.15
N GLY A 165 5.83 8.99 -0.44
CA GLY A 165 4.99 8.35 -1.45
C GLY A 165 3.66 7.90 -0.83
N ILE A 166 2.85 7.17 -1.61
CA ILE A 166 1.53 6.72 -1.16
C ILE A 166 1.60 5.94 0.18
N MET A 167 2.58 5.05 0.36
CA MET A 167 2.73 4.25 1.58
C MET A 167 3.09 5.13 2.78
N GLY A 168 4.05 6.06 2.63
CA GLY A 168 4.44 6.98 3.71
C GLY A 168 3.30 7.90 4.13
N ILE A 169 2.51 8.42 3.19
CA ILE A 169 1.34 9.25 3.50
C ILE A 169 0.24 8.44 4.19
N LEU A 170 -0.02 7.21 3.76
CA LEU A 170 -0.99 6.34 4.43
C LEU A 170 -0.54 6.01 5.86
N CYS A 171 0.73 5.65 6.08
CA CYS A 171 1.28 5.50 7.42
C CYS A 171 1.12 6.78 8.26
N LEU A 172 1.47 7.95 7.70
CA LEU A 172 1.26 9.24 8.36
C LEU A 172 -0.19 9.41 8.82
N LYS A 173 -1.17 9.13 7.95
CA LYS A 173 -2.60 9.26 8.30
C LYS A 173 -3.00 8.33 9.44
N PHE A 174 -2.52 7.09 9.46
CA PHE A 174 -2.83 6.15 10.53
C PHE A 174 -2.14 6.51 11.85
N VAL A 175 -0.87 6.93 11.83
CA VAL A 175 -0.18 7.32 13.07
C VAL A 175 -0.75 8.61 13.66
N LYS A 176 -1.24 9.54 12.82
CA LYS A 176 -1.92 10.77 13.27
C LYS A 176 -3.29 10.52 13.93
N GLN A 177 -3.85 9.32 13.81
CA GLN A 177 -5.04 8.92 14.58
C GLN A 177 -4.70 8.46 16.01
N LYS A 178 -3.43 8.24 16.30
CA LYS A 178 -2.96 7.86 17.63
C LYS A 178 -2.68 9.13 18.46
N ASN A 179 -2.75 9.02 19.77
CA ASN A 179 -2.32 10.08 20.66
C ASN A 179 -0.79 10.06 20.75
N ILE A 180 -0.13 10.89 19.97
CA ILE A 180 1.34 10.95 19.81
C ILE A 180 1.84 12.39 19.96
N GLY A 181 3.16 12.57 20.06
CA GLY A 181 3.80 13.89 20.09
C GLY A 181 3.75 14.58 18.73
N TYR A 182 4.60 14.15 17.81
CA TYR A 182 4.64 14.69 16.45
C TYR A 182 5.24 13.73 15.44
N VAL A 183 5.00 14.01 14.15
CA VAL A 183 5.54 13.28 13.00
C VAL A 183 6.41 14.18 12.16
N VAL A 184 7.65 13.74 11.94
CA VAL A 184 8.61 14.31 10.99
C VAL A 184 8.63 13.46 9.73
N VAL A 185 8.53 14.08 8.56
CA VAL A 185 8.64 13.38 7.27
C VAL A 185 9.89 13.84 6.54
N SER A 186 10.78 12.91 6.18
CA SER A 186 11.96 13.14 5.34
C SER A 186 11.65 12.75 3.91
N GLU A 187 11.72 13.73 2.96
CA GLU A 187 11.35 13.52 1.56
C GLU A 187 12.12 14.49 0.65
N PRO A 188 12.84 14.01 -0.38
CA PRO A 188 13.61 14.89 -1.26
C PRO A 188 12.76 15.67 -2.28
N ASN A 189 11.54 15.20 -2.61
CA ASN A 189 10.68 15.86 -3.59
C ASN A 189 9.87 16.99 -2.94
N PRO A 190 10.00 18.27 -3.37
CA PRO A 190 9.32 19.39 -2.74
C PRO A 190 7.80 19.33 -2.84
N LEU A 191 7.24 18.75 -3.92
CA LEU A 191 5.79 18.59 -4.07
C LEU A 191 5.26 17.55 -3.09
N ARG A 192 5.99 16.46 -2.88
CA ARG A 192 5.63 15.43 -1.90
C ARG A 192 5.79 15.93 -0.47
N ARG A 193 6.83 16.76 -0.16
CA ARG A 193 6.94 17.42 1.15
C ARG A 193 5.73 18.32 1.42
N LYS A 194 5.32 19.14 0.45
CA LYS A 194 4.10 19.96 0.57
C LYS A 194 2.87 19.10 0.84
N MET A 195 2.70 18.02 0.09
CA MET A 195 1.59 17.07 0.30
C MET A 195 1.64 16.45 1.69
N ALA A 196 2.82 16.08 2.20
CA ALA A 196 2.94 15.52 3.55
C ALA A 196 2.45 16.50 4.64
N LEU A 197 2.78 17.79 4.52
CA LEU A 197 2.24 18.83 5.41
C LEU A 197 0.71 18.94 5.31
N GLU A 198 0.17 18.98 4.09
CA GLU A 198 -1.29 19.03 3.85
C GLU A 198 -2.02 17.79 4.40
N MET A 199 -1.32 16.65 4.44
CA MET A 199 -1.84 15.39 4.96
C MET A 199 -1.61 15.20 6.47
N GLY A 200 -0.97 16.17 7.13
CA GLY A 200 -0.91 16.24 8.59
C GLY A 200 0.45 15.94 9.22
N ALA A 201 1.55 15.95 8.45
CA ALA A 201 2.88 15.96 9.04
C ALA A 201 3.10 17.25 9.84
N ASP A 202 3.72 17.15 11.01
CA ASP A 202 4.02 18.33 11.84
C ASP A 202 5.26 19.04 11.31
N PHE A 203 6.22 18.28 10.81
CA PHE A 203 7.45 18.79 10.19
C PHE A 203 7.80 18.00 8.94
N VAL A 204 8.42 18.69 7.97
CA VAL A 204 9.02 18.05 6.80
C VAL A 204 10.46 18.53 6.64
N ILE A 205 11.35 17.62 6.25
CA ILE A 205 12.74 17.92 6.02
C ILE A 205 13.20 17.45 4.63
N ASP A 206 14.09 18.20 4.00
CA ASP A 206 14.74 17.81 2.77
C ASP A 206 16.05 17.09 3.09
N PRO A 207 16.19 15.76 2.82
CA PRO A 207 17.44 15.06 3.11
C PRO A 207 18.63 15.53 2.25
N ARG A 208 18.38 16.36 1.22
CA ARG A 208 19.40 16.98 0.35
C ARG A 208 19.70 18.43 0.73
N GLY A 209 18.98 18.98 1.72
CA GLY A 209 19.14 20.36 2.17
C GLY A 209 20.44 20.56 2.95
N GLU A 210 21.03 21.74 2.83
CA GLU A 210 22.29 22.10 3.53
C GLU A 210 22.18 21.98 5.05
N ASN A 211 20.99 22.24 5.62
CA ASN A 211 20.74 22.21 7.06
C ASN A 211 20.14 20.89 7.54
N PHE A 212 20.08 19.85 6.69
CA PHE A 212 19.39 18.60 7.00
C PHE A 212 19.78 18.01 8.36
N GLN A 213 21.08 17.88 8.63
CA GLN A 213 21.56 17.29 9.87
C GLN A 213 21.17 18.13 11.10
N GLU A 214 21.29 19.47 10.99
CA GLU A 214 20.93 20.38 12.08
C GLU A 214 19.42 20.34 12.37
N ASP A 215 18.58 20.35 11.34
CA ASP A 215 17.13 20.30 11.47
C ASP A 215 16.67 18.94 12.05
N LEU A 216 17.28 17.85 11.57
CA LEU A 216 16.99 16.52 12.07
C LEU A 216 17.39 16.35 13.54
N GLU A 217 18.58 16.84 13.94
CA GLU A 217 19.04 16.82 15.34
C GLU A 217 18.13 17.63 16.28
N LYS A 218 17.66 18.79 15.86
CA LYS A 218 16.69 19.59 16.62
C LYS A 218 15.38 18.84 16.83
N LEU A 219 14.85 18.20 15.77
CA LEU A 219 13.59 17.46 15.81
C LEU A 219 13.72 16.13 16.56
N ARG A 220 14.84 15.45 16.43
CA ARG A 220 15.16 14.24 17.16
C ARG A 220 15.25 14.49 18.67
N GLY A 221 15.87 15.60 19.04
CA GLY A 221 16.19 15.93 20.42
C GLY A 221 17.23 14.99 21.04
N GLU A 222 17.46 15.17 22.33
CA GLU A 222 18.50 14.42 23.09
C GLU A 222 18.30 12.89 23.08
N TYR A 223 17.04 12.42 23.14
CA TYR A 223 16.73 11.00 23.33
C TYR A 223 16.40 10.24 22.07
N GLY A 224 16.44 10.87 20.90
CA GLY A 224 16.10 10.24 19.63
C GLY A 224 14.60 10.19 19.31
N PHE A 225 14.24 9.57 18.19
CA PHE A 225 12.86 9.24 17.85
C PHE A 225 12.42 7.94 18.56
N ASP A 226 11.13 7.83 18.89
CA ASP A 226 10.55 6.61 19.47
C ASP A 226 10.18 5.61 18.38
N VAL A 227 9.76 6.09 17.22
CA VAL A 227 9.32 5.29 16.09
C VAL A 227 9.94 5.81 14.80
N PHE A 228 10.38 4.89 13.98
CA PHE A 228 10.84 5.14 12.62
C PHE A 228 10.06 4.27 11.64
N ILE A 229 9.57 4.84 10.54
CA ILE A 229 8.87 4.13 9.48
C ILE A 229 9.64 4.31 8.17
N GLU A 230 10.15 3.21 7.62
CA GLU A 230 10.80 3.15 6.33
C GLU A 230 9.74 2.85 5.25
N ALA A 231 9.50 3.82 4.34
CA ALA A 231 8.45 3.75 3.32
C ALA A 231 8.99 3.87 1.87
N VAL A 232 10.27 3.57 1.66
CA VAL A 232 10.95 3.68 0.35
C VAL A 232 11.38 2.31 -0.18
N GLY A 233 11.81 1.40 0.70
CA GLY A 233 12.39 0.11 0.35
C GLY A 233 13.90 0.19 0.09
N ASN A 234 14.61 1.07 0.81
CA ASN A 234 16.05 1.23 0.65
C ASN A 234 16.81 0.83 1.93
N PRO A 235 17.70 -0.20 1.87
CA PRO A 235 18.40 -0.70 3.05
C PRO A 235 19.34 0.35 3.70
N ASN A 236 19.87 1.29 2.93
CA ASN A 236 20.70 2.37 3.48
C ASN A 236 19.86 3.38 4.27
N LEU A 237 18.65 3.73 3.76
CA LEU A 237 17.71 4.58 4.49
C LEU A 237 17.14 3.89 5.72
N LEU A 238 17.00 2.56 5.69
CA LEU A 238 16.64 1.77 6.86
C LEU A 238 17.72 1.89 7.94
N ALA A 239 18.99 1.69 7.60
CA ALA A 239 20.11 1.80 8.53
C ALA A 239 20.22 3.24 9.09
N GLU A 240 20.09 4.25 8.23
CA GLU A 240 20.08 5.67 8.61
C GLU A 240 18.95 5.96 9.62
N GLY A 241 17.71 5.59 9.29
CA GLY A 241 16.57 5.85 10.17
C GLY A 241 16.69 5.16 11.53
N ILE A 242 17.22 3.93 11.59
CA ILE A 242 17.49 3.23 12.85
C ILE A 242 18.50 4.00 13.71
N SER A 243 19.51 4.63 13.12
CA SER A 243 20.53 5.41 13.85
C SER A 243 19.96 6.61 14.60
N HIS A 244 18.80 7.11 14.17
CA HIS A 244 18.09 8.22 14.80
C HIS A 244 17.14 7.81 15.92
N LEU A 245 16.94 6.51 16.12
CA LEU A 245 16.11 5.98 17.22
C LEU A 245 16.80 6.15 18.58
N GLY A 246 16.00 6.46 19.57
CA GLY A 246 16.39 6.42 20.97
C GLY A 246 16.34 5.01 21.56
N PRO A 247 16.69 4.86 22.88
CA PRO A 247 16.55 3.60 23.59
C PRO A 247 15.12 3.05 23.52
N ARG A 248 14.99 1.75 23.24
CA ARG A 248 13.73 1.02 23.03
C ARG A 248 12.90 1.54 21.83
N GLY A 249 13.56 2.23 20.90
CA GLY A 249 12.95 2.69 19.65
C GLY A 249 12.46 1.52 18.78
N GLN A 250 11.52 1.82 17.89
CA GLN A 250 10.86 0.84 17.05
C GLN A 250 10.98 1.25 15.58
N ALA A 251 11.49 0.37 14.74
CA ALA A 251 11.58 0.58 13.29
C ALA A 251 10.59 -0.32 12.56
N LEU A 252 9.75 0.26 11.70
CA LEU A 252 8.81 -0.42 10.83
C LEU A 252 9.30 -0.35 9.38
N MET A 253 9.51 -1.49 8.76
CA MET A 253 9.77 -1.62 7.32
C MET A 253 8.44 -1.85 6.59
N ILE A 254 7.98 -0.87 5.82
CA ILE A 254 6.78 -0.95 4.98
C ILE A 254 7.13 -0.88 3.49
N GLY A 255 8.24 -0.23 3.16
CA GLY A 255 8.80 -0.23 1.80
C GLY A 255 9.24 -1.64 1.37
N VAL A 256 9.06 -1.95 0.09
CA VAL A 256 9.51 -3.25 -0.46
C VAL A 256 10.99 -3.16 -0.83
N HIS A 257 11.81 -3.87 -0.08
CA HIS A 257 13.25 -3.94 -0.34
C HIS A 257 13.57 -4.93 -1.47
N PRO A 258 14.64 -4.69 -2.26
CA PRO A 258 15.12 -5.66 -3.23
C PRO A 258 15.46 -7.00 -2.57
N GLU A 259 15.33 -8.10 -3.31
CA GLU A 259 15.77 -9.41 -2.84
C GLU A 259 17.26 -9.39 -2.45
N MET A 260 17.63 -10.20 -1.46
CA MET A 260 18.99 -10.31 -0.94
C MET A 260 19.59 -9.02 -0.37
N SER A 261 18.75 -8.01 -0.07
CA SER A 261 19.19 -6.83 0.65
C SER A 261 19.65 -7.16 2.07
N ASN A 262 20.69 -6.49 2.53
CA ASN A 262 21.23 -6.66 3.86
C ASN A 262 21.15 -5.36 4.65
N LEU A 263 20.80 -5.44 5.92
CA LEU A 263 20.88 -4.31 6.85
C LEU A 263 22.33 -4.19 7.36
N ALA A 264 23.01 -3.14 6.93
CA ALA A 264 24.35 -2.78 7.43
C ALA A 264 24.18 -1.83 8.63
N TYR A 265 24.08 -2.40 9.84
CA TYR A 265 23.91 -1.63 11.08
C TYR A 265 24.73 -2.26 12.21
N ASP A 266 25.17 -1.41 13.16
CA ASP A 266 25.93 -1.87 14.32
C ASP A 266 25.03 -2.67 15.27
N LEU A 267 25.32 -3.97 15.39
CA LEU A 267 24.58 -4.88 16.26
C LEU A 267 24.75 -4.55 17.75
N TYR A 268 25.87 -3.93 18.14
CA TYR A 268 26.09 -3.48 19.52
C TYR A 268 25.10 -2.35 19.87
N ASP A 269 24.95 -1.35 19.00
CA ASP A 269 24.01 -0.25 19.19
C ASP A 269 22.56 -0.74 19.21
N LEU A 270 22.20 -1.64 18.29
CA LEU A 270 20.88 -2.27 18.22
C LEU A 270 20.54 -3.02 19.51
N HIS A 271 21.51 -3.80 20.04
CA HIS A 271 21.38 -4.54 21.29
C HIS A 271 21.31 -3.58 22.49
N TYR A 272 22.25 -2.64 22.57
CA TYR A 272 22.39 -1.75 23.72
C TYR A 272 21.19 -0.81 23.89
N LYS A 273 20.62 -0.34 22.78
CA LYS A 273 19.39 0.49 22.77
C LYS A 273 18.10 -0.34 22.87
N GLU A 274 18.14 -1.66 22.87
CA GLU A 274 16.94 -2.54 22.84
C GLU A 274 15.99 -2.21 21.66
N ILE A 275 16.53 -1.94 20.47
CA ILE A 275 15.73 -1.57 19.29
C ILE A 275 14.91 -2.76 18.80
N ARG A 276 13.65 -2.51 18.46
CA ARG A 276 12.75 -3.49 17.84
C ARG A 276 12.58 -3.21 16.35
N LEU A 277 12.74 -4.24 15.51
CA LEU A 277 12.55 -4.17 14.06
C LEU A 277 11.30 -4.96 13.68
N PHE A 278 10.39 -4.32 12.92
CA PHE A 278 9.17 -4.93 12.42
C PHE A 278 9.17 -4.92 10.90
N GLY A 279 8.91 -6.07 10.28
CA GLY A 279 8.62 -6.18 8.86
C GLY A 279 7.13 -6.33 8.66
N ALA A 280 6.50 -5.43 7.90
CA ALA A 280 5.11 -5.53 7.53
C ALA A 280 4.96 -6.04 6.10
N PHE A 281 4.07 -7.02 5.90
CA PHE A 281 3.75 -7.53 4.57
C PHE A 281 2.27 -7.85 4.44
N GLY A 282 1.66 -7.28 3.40
CA GLY A 282 0.27 -7.55 3.04
C GLY A 282 -0.73 -6.87 3.98
N ARG A 283 -1.98 -7.12 3.70
CA ARG A 283 -3.13 -6.36 4.24
C ARG A 283 -3.54 -6.69 5.69
N GLY A 284 -2.97 -7.72 6.30
CA GLY A 284 -3.45 -8.17 7.63
C GLY A 284 -4.96 -8.51 7.66
N ASP A 285 -5.53 -8.57 8.84
CA ASP A 285 -6.96 -8.88 9.06
C ASP A 285 -7.87 -7.64 8.92
N SER A 286 -7.27 -6.45 8.77
CA SER A 286 -7.98 -5.16 8.83
C SER A 286 -8.68 -4.74 7.55
N PHE A 287 -8.49 -5.46 6.41
CA PHE A 287 -8.98 -5.04 5.09
C PHE A 287 -10.48 -4.63 5.09
N SER A 288 -11.33 -5.37 5.78
CA SER A 288 -12.77 -5.09 5.81
C SER A 288 -13.15 -3.80 6.54
N SER A 289 -12.34 -3.32 7.47
CA SER A 289 -12.59 -2.10 8.23
C SER A 289 -12.03 -0.84 7.55
N VAL A 290 -11.03 -1.01 6.69
CA VAL A 290 -10.27 0.10 6.10
C VAL A 290 -11.11 1.09 5.31
N PRO A 291 -12.09 0.70 4.46
CA PRO A 291 -12.87 1.70 3.73
C PRO A 291 -13.50 2.77 4.62
N LYS A 292 -14.08 2.36 5.75
CA LYS A 292 -14.70 3.29 6.72
C LYS A 292 -13.68 4.21 7.39
N ILE A 293 -12.47 3.72 7.62
CA ILE A 293 -11.40 4.50 8.26
C ILE A 293 -10.86 5.56 7.31
N ILE A 294 -10.56 5.19 6.07
CA ILE A 294 -9.92 6.08 5.11
C ILE A 294 -10.86 7.08 4.45
N GLU A 295 -12.19 6.92 4.60
CA GLU A 295 -13.19 7.84 4.06
C GLU A 295 -12.92 9.30 4.46
N SER A 296 -12.44 9.53 5.69
CA SER A 296 -12.14 10.86 6.22
C SER A 296 -10.73 11.37 5.95
N PHE A 297 -9.88 10.58 5.26
CA PHE A 297 -8.46 10.94 5.10
C PHE A 297 -8.19 11.99 4.04
N GLY A 298 -9.14 12.25 3.13
CA GLY A 298 -8.98 13.19 2.02
C GLY A 298 -8.00 12.68 0.96
N LEU A 299 -8.01 11.37 0.69
CA LEU A 299 -7.06 10.69 -0.20
C LEU A 299 -7.26 11.05 -1.68
N GLU A 300 -8.38 11.65 -2.06
CA GLU A 300 -8.63 12.17 -3.42
C GLU A 300 -7.49 13.07 -3.90
N LYS A 301 -6.90 13.85 -2.99
CA LYS A 301 -5.77 14.75 -3.26
C LYS A 301 -4.50 14.03 -3.72
N LEU A 302 -4.40 12.73 -3.43
CA LEU A 302 -3.25 11.91 -3.81
C LEU A 302 -3.33 11.39 -5.24
N VAL A 303 -4.51 11.44 -5.87
CA VAL A 303 -4.67 11.00 -7.27
C VAL A 303 -4.02 12.03 -8.18
N THR A 304 -2.86 11.67 -8.71
CA THR A 304 -2.11 12.55 -9.63
C THR A 304 -2.77 12.62 -10.99
N ARG A 305 -3.17 11.48 -11.51
CA ARG A 305 -3.84 11.36 -12.82
C ARG A 305 -4.54 10.02 -12.96
N THR A 306 -5.69 10.03 -13.66
CA THR A 306 -6.38 8.83 -14.14
C THR A 306 -6.14 8.69 -15.64
N PHE A 307 -5.81 7.48 -16.08
CA PHE A 307 -5.59 7.08 -17.46
C PHE A 307 -6.69 6.11 -17.91
N ASN A 308 -6.96 6.04 -19.21
CA ASN A 308 -7.74 4.95 -19.77
C ASN A 308 -6.88 3.67 -19.84
N LEU A 309 -7.52 2.52 -19.97
CA LEU A 309 -6.84 1.23 -20.07
C LEU A 309 -5.81 1.18 -21.22
N ASP A 310 -6.10 1.81 -22.34
CA ASP A 310 -5.22 1.88 -23.52
C ASP A 310 -3.89 2.62 -23.24
N GLU A 311 -3.86 3.45 -22.22
CA GLU A 311 -2.67 4.23 -21.82
C GLU A 311 -1.80 3.50 -20.76
N ILE A 312 -2.05 2.22 -20.50
CA ILE A 312 -1.41 1.47 -19.39
C ILE A 312 0.13 1.55 -19.42
N ASN A 313 0.75 1.39 -20.59
CA ASN A 313 2.21 1.43 -20.72
C ASN A 313 2.76 2.78 -20.24
N LYS A 314 2.15 3.90 -20.69
CA LYS A 314 2.51 5.24 -20.22
C LYS A 314 2.31 5.44 -18.73
N ALA A 315 1.24 4.87 -18.18
CA ALA A 315 0.94 4.97 -16.75
C ALA A 315 1.96 4.19 -15.90
N ILE A 316 2.40 3.01 -16.37
CA ILE A 316 3.49 2.22 -15.74
C ILE A 316 4.80 3.01 -15.77
N ASP A 317 5.19 3.59 -16.92
CA ASP A 317 6.41 4.39 -17.04
C ASP A 317 6.44 5.55 -16.04
N LEU A 318 5.34 6.33 -15.98
CA LEU A 318 5.22 7.44 -15.02
C LEU A 318 5.21 6.99 -13.56
N THR A 319 4.70 5.80 -13.28
CA THR A 319 4.76 5.21 -11.94
C THR A 319 6.20 4.84 -11.58
N ALA A 320 6.95 4.28 -12.53
CA ALA A 320 8.38 3.95 -12.37
C ALA A 320 9.25 5.19 -12.16
N GLU A 321 8.96 6.32 -12.83
CA GLU A 321 9.64 7.60 -12.63
C GLU A 321 9.47 8.16 -11.21
N GLY A 322 8.38 7.77 -10.51
CA GLY A 322 8.13 8.18 -9.14
C GLY A 322 7.79 9.66 -8.94
N ASN A 323 7.37 10.38 -10.00
CA ASN A 323 7.07 11.81 -9.93
C ASN A 323 5.67 12.14 -9.39
N GLY A 324 4.74 11.20 -9.44
CA GLY A 324 3.39 11.32 -8.90
C GLY A 324 3.23 10.73 -7.51
N MET A 325 2.00 10.87 -6.97
CA MET A 325 1.59 10.21 -5.72
C MET A 325 0.86 8.89 -6.01
N LYS A 326 -0.26 8.96 -6.74
CA LYS A 326 -1.03 7.79 -7.16
C LYS A 326 -1.56 7.98 -8.58
N TYR A 327 -1.24 7.07 -9.45
CA TYR A 327 -1.84 6.97 -10.78
C TYR A 327 -2.95 5.91 -10.76
N MET A 328 -4.01 6.18 -11.52
CA MET A 328 -5.17 5.29 -11.62
C MET A 328 -5.42 4.90 -13.07
N ILE A 329 -5.98 3.70 -13.27
CA ILE A 329 -6.54 3.26 -14.54
C ILE A 329 -8.07 3.21 -14.41
N SER A 330 -8.76 3.69 -15.45
CA SER A 330 -10.20 3.52 -15.65
C SER A 330 -10.37 2.59 -16.85
N PRO A 331 -10.72 1.33 -16.62
CA PRO A 331 -10.96 0.37 -17.69
C PRO A 331 -12.17 0.68 -18.55
#